data_13b985e0f5a19b334db43b5140f4aa4e
#
_entry.id   13b985e0f5a19b334db43b5140f4aa4e
#
_cell.length_a   1.000
_cell.length_b   1.000
_cell.length_c   1.000
_cell.angle_alpha   90.00
_cell.angle_beta   90.00
_cell.angle_gamma   90.00
#
_symmetry.space_group_name_H-M   'P 1'
#
loop_
_entity.id
_entity.type
_entity.pdbx_description
1 polymer ?
#
loop_
_entity_poly.entity_id
_entity_poly.type
_entity_poly.pdbx_seq_one_letter_code
_entity_poly.pdbx_strand_id
1 'polypeptide(L)'
;MLPAQEKKELVPLGAVMDSLALRYDLDFAYDAAVLRRDSLVSSALPKVFDKQWISTLLSGPQNLEVVFMGQQVIVGRSTPGSRPSALLEVSGRVLAADGSGGLPMVNIGVEGRALGTSTNDEGRFVLRYPRAYIGEALVFSSLGFVSERFSLPQNDSVLEVVLKNYSIHLPEVQVLYTDPDQLMRSVRRRLAQNYPSEPFLLTAFFRETIRQDDEYVEVSEAVVDIYKPSYQAGFASERVRFVKGRKGATARDMEVVQFKLLGGPFHFAQVDVVRNGDFLPDEEGFSAYRYLYKGVDMDNDRVLYRVGFEPLHDEEGLFYRGELRIDKESRAVVRVDFELTPASIRRSRSYLVRRDSRRFRTRPVVARYHLAYRPWGQHWVLSRVRGEVSLRVNDRDRRQRSLFATVSEMLVSDFAPADGQQRIPWSEAYRSDYVLSEQLGTFDPDFWQFYNVVEPDEDLRRVFQEGER
;
A
#
# COMPACT_ATOMS: atom_id res chain seq x y z
N MET A 1 -19.87 -37.38 -30.81
CA MET A 1 -18.45 -37.39 -30.58
C MET A 1 -18.17 -36.66 -29.30
N LEU A 2 -17.85 -37.41 -28.23
CA LEU A 2 -17.40 -36.81 -26.96
C LEU A 2 -15.99 -36.29 -27.19
N PRO A 3 -15.64 -35.07 -26.67
CA PRO A 3 -14.27 -34.58 -26.77
C PRO A 3 -13.35 -35.49 -25.99
N ALA A 4 -12.21 -35.83 -26.58
CA ALA A 4 -11.16 -36.62 -25.97
C ALA A 4 -10.71 -35.92 -24.65
N GLN A 5 -10.85 -36.63 -23.54
CA GLN A 5 -10.19 -36.23 -22.29
C GLN A 5 -8.68 -36.29 -22.52
N GLU A 6 -8.00 -35.14 -22.56
CA GLU A 6 -6.55 -35.08 -22.47
C GLU A 6 -6.14 -35.83 -21.20
N LYS A 7 -5.40 -36.94 -21.37
CA LYS A 7 -4.73 -37.62 -20.26
C LYS A 7 -3.78 -36.63 -19.60
N LYS A 8 -4.15 -36.12 -18.44
CA LYS A 8 -3.24 -35.32 -17.61
C LYS A 8 -2.08 -36.23 -17.19
N GLU A 9 -0.93 -35.99 -17.76
CA GLU A 9 0.30 -36.65 -17.38
C GLU A 9 0.69 -36.20 -15.97
N LEU A 10 1.00 -37.13 -15.08
CA LEU A 10 1.44 -36.85 -13.71
C LEU A 10 2.97 -36.83 -13.69
N VAL A 11 3.53 -35.76 -13.18
CA VAL A 11 4.98 -35.54 -13.04
C VAL A 11 5.33 -35.17 -11.60
N PRO A 12 6.59 -35.36 -11.15
CA PRO A 12 7.02 -34.90 -9.85
C PRO A 12 6.83 -33.39 -9.69
N LEU A 13 6.35 -32.95 -8.53
CA LEU A 13 6.16 -31.54 -8.20
C LEU A 13 7.44 -30.71 -8.44
N GLY A 14 8.62 -31.29 -8.11
CA GLY A 14 9.90 -30.66 -8.35
C GLY A 14 10.14 -30.29 -9.81
N ALA A 15 9.74 -31.14 -10.76
CA ALA A 15 9.88 -30.85 -12.18
C ALA A 15 8.95 -29.69 -12.63
N VAL A 16 7.76 -29.60 -12.04
CA VAL A 16 6.84 -28.47 -12.26
C VAL A 16 7.41 -27.19 -11.67
N MET A 17 7.95 -27.24 -10.45
CA MET A 17 8.61 -26.09 -9.81
C MET A 17 9.80 -25.57 -10.63
N ASP A 18 10.67 -26.48 -11.11
CA ASP A 18 11.82 -26.12 -11.95
C ASP A 18 11.37 -25.48 -13.27
N SER A 19 10.28 -25.97 -13.86
CA SER A 19 9.68 -25.39 -15.06
C SER A 19 9.06 -24.01 -14.81
N LEU A 20 8.44 -23.80 -13.65
CA LEU A 20 7.91 -22.51 -13.22
C LEU A 20 9.04 -21.52 -12.94
N ALA A 21 10.12 -21.98 -12.29
CA ALA A 21 11.31 -21.18 -12.02
C ALA A 21 11.90 -20.61 -13.33
N LEU A 22 12.13 -21.48 -14.31
CA LEU A 22 12.68 -21.09 -15.61
C LEU A 22 11.74 -20.18 -16.41
N ARG A 23 10.43 -20.46 -16.39
CA ARG A 23 9.46 -19.75 -17.22
C ARG A 23 9.09 -18.38 -16.70
N TYR A 24 9.04 -18.22 -15.41
CA TYR A 24 8.55 -16.99 -14.75
C TYR A 24 9.61 -16.31 -13.90
N ASP A 25 10.86 -16.75 -13.99
CA ASP A 25 11.98 -16.23 -13.20
C ASP A 25 11.67 -16.25 -11.69
N LEU A 26 11.17 -17.41 -11.20
CA LEU A 26 10.82 -17.61 -9.80
C LEU A 26 11.92 -18.39 -9.08
N ASP A 27 12.13 -18.03 -7.81
CA ASP A 27 13.01 -18.76 -6.92
C ASP A 27 12.20 -19.31 -5.72
N PHE A 28 12.28 -20.62 -5.48
CA PHE A 28 11.47 -21.31 -4.49
C PHE A 28 12.23 -21.56 -3.20
N ALA A 29 11.76 -20.95 -2.11
CA ALA A 29 12.28 -21.15 -0.77
C ALA A 29 11.29 -21.99 0.06
N TYR A 30 11.67 -23.17 0.47
CA TYR A 30 10.82 -24.09 1.24
C TYR A 30 11.65 -24.99 2.16
N ASP A 31 10.99 -25.53 3.18
CA ASP A 31 11.56 -26.59 4.00
C ASP A 31 11.31 -27.95 3.32
N ALA A 32 12.37 -28.68 2.99
CA ALA A 32 12.31 -29.98 2.34
C ALA A 32 11.58 -31.05 3.19
N ALA A 33 11.48 -30.85 4.51
CA ALA A 33 10.68 -31.72 5.39
C ALA A 33 9.18 -31.45 5.26
N VAL A 34 8.80 -30.28 4.70
CA VAL A 34 7.41 -29.82 4.60
C VAL A 34 6.88 -29.98 3.17
N LEU A 35 7.66 -29.60 2.17
CA LEU A 35 7.26 -29.70 0.75
C LEU A 35 7.98 -30.88 0.08
N ARG A 36 7.23 -31.88 -0.32
CA ARG A 36 7.76 -33.08 -0.99
C ARG A 36 7.81 -32.87 -2.50
N ARG A 37 9.00 -32.68 -3.06
CA ARG A 37 9.24 -32.52 -4.50
C ARG A 37 8.94 -33.77 -5.35
N ASP A 38 8.88 -34.94 -4.73
CA ASP A 38 8.56 -36.22 -5.36
C ASP A 38 7.06 -36.48 -5.50
N SER A 39 6.21 -35.66 -4.87
CA SER A 39 4.76 -35.77 -5.01
C SER A 39 4.32 -35.61 -6.47
N LEU A 40 3.43 -36.50 -6.93
CA LEU A 40 2.93 -36.45 -8.31
C LEU A 40 1.81 -35.43 -8.45
N VAL A 41 1.97 -34.53 -9.42
CA VAL A 41 1.02 -33.48 -9.76
C VAL A 41 0.79 -33.43 -11.27
N SER A 42 -0.25 -32.72 -11.71
CA SER A 42 -0.50 -32.54 -13.14
C SER A 42 0.61 -31.73 -13.81
N SER A 43 1.09 -32.19 -14.97
CA SER A 43 2.10 -31.50 -15.79
C SER A 43 1.60 -30.24 -16.48
N ALA A 44 0.29 -29.96 -16.43
CA ALA A 44 -0.31 -28.81 -17.11
C ALA A 44 0.10 -27.52 -16.41
N LEU A 45 1.06 -26.80 -16.98
CA LEU A 45 1.47 -25.47 -16.52
C LEU A 45 0.48 -24.39 -16.99
N PRO A 46 0.23 -23.35 -16.21
CA PRO A 46 -0.54 -22.20 -16.66
C PRO A 46 0.20 -21.54 -17.84
N LYS A 47 -0.56 -21.08 -18.84
CA LYS A 47 0.02 -20.35 -19.97
C LYS A 47 0.60 -19.00 -19.58
N VAL A 48 0.10 -18.46 -18.49
CA VAL A 48 0.39 -17.14 -17.95
C VAL A 48 0.74 -17.29 -16.47
N PHE A 49 1.56 -16.40 -15.93
CA PHE A 49 1.88 -16.36 -14.49
C PHE A 49 0.60 -16.20 -13.67
N ASP A 50 0.32 -17.16 -12.80
CA ASP A 50 -0.87 -17.19 -11.96
C ASP A 50 -0.50 -17.58 -10.53
N LYS A 51 -0.43 -16.56 -9.66
CA LYS A 51 -0.11 -16.74 -8.23
C LYS A 51 -1.09 -17.70 -7.53
N GLN A 52 -2.37 -17.62 -7.86
CA GLN A 52 -3.40 -18.45 -7.21
C GLN A 52 -3.27 -19.92 -7.63
N TRP A 53 -3.02 -20.17 -8.91
CA TRP A 53 -2.77 -21.52 -9.41
C TRP A 53 -1.53 -22.13 -8.76
N ILE A 54 -0.42 -21.37 -8.69
CA ILE A 54 0.83 -21.81 -8.05
C ILE A 54 0.59 -22.05 -6.56
N SER A 55 -0.11 -21.16 -5.86
CA SER A 55 -0.48 -21.33 -4.46
C SER A 55 -1.30 -22.61 -4.24
N THR A 56 -2.32 -22.82 -5.06
CA THR A 56 -3.16 -24.04 -4.98
C THR A 56 -2.35 -25.32 -5.23
N LEU A 57 -1.44 -25.30 -6.20
CA LEU A 57 -0.56 -26.42 -6.51
C LEU A 57 0.35 -26.75 -5.32
N LEU A 58 0.98 -25.73 -4.73
CA LEU A 58 1.98 -25.91 -3.67
C LEU A 58 1.36 -26.11 -2.29
N SER A 59 0.19 -25.53 -2.02
CA SER A 59 -0.54 -25.75 -0.75
C SER A 59 -0.95 -27.21 -0.57
N GLY A 60 -1.40 -27.86 -1.63
CA GLY A 60 -1.76 -29.27 -1.67
C GLY A 60 -2.65 -29.75 -0.51
N PRO A 61 -2.72 -31.07 -0.28
CA PRO A 61 -3.51 -31.62 0.83
C PRO A 61 -2.90 -31.36 2.22
N GLN A 62 -1.69 -30.79 2.29
CA GLN A 62 -0.97 -30.51 3.55
C GLN A 62 -1.28 -29.12 4.11
N ASN A 63 -2.15 -28.35 3.46
CA ASN A 63 -2.54 -26.99 3.85
C ASN A 63 -1.34 -26.07 4.11
N LEU A 64 -0.37 -26.06 3.17
CA LEU A 64 0.81 -25.22 3.24
C LEU A 64 0.44 -23.79 2.84
N GLU A 65 1.04 -22.85 3.50
CA GLU A 65 0.95 -21.43 3.14
C GLU A 65 2.00 -21.09 2.07
N VAL A 66 1.59 -20.39 1.03
CA VAL A 66 2.44 -19.99 -0.10
C VAL A 66 2.41 -18.48 -0.21
N VAL A 67 3.57 -17.86 -0.07
CA VAL A 67 3.71 -16.41 -0.11
C VAL A 67 4.69 -16.00 -1.20
N PHE A 68 4.32 -15.00 -1.97
CA PHE A 68 5.16 -14.41 -2.98
C PHE A 68 5.81 -13.13 -2.45
N MET A 69 7.13 -13.04 -2.55
CA MET A 69 7.92 -11.84 -2.22
C MET A 69 8.83 -11.50 -3.40
N GLY A 70 8.34 -10.66 -4.31
CA GLY A 70 9.00 -10.45 -5.59
C GLY A 70 9.06 -11.74 -6.41
N GLN A 71 10.25 -12.17 -6.79
CA GLN A 71 10.50 -13.43 -7.49
C GLN A 71 10.59 -14.66 -6.58
N GLN A 72 10.65 -14.45 -5.26
CA GLN A 72 10.70 -15.53 -4.28
C GLN A 72 9.30 -16.09 -4.00
N VAL A 73 9.16 -17.40 -4.05
CA VAL A 73 7.96 -18.14 -3.65
C VAL A 73 8.30 -18.94 -2.40
N ILE A 74 7.74 -18.51 -1.26
CA ILE A 74 8.01 -19.11 0.03
C ILE A 74 6.89 -20.08 0.37
N VAL A 75 7.24 -21.33 0.67
CA VAL A 75 6.28 -22.38 1.01
C VAL A 75 6.61 -22.91 2.40
N GLY A 76 5.64 -22.85 3.31
CA GLY A 76 5.82 -23.30 4.68
C GLY A 76 4.53 -23.73 5.34
N ARG A 77 4.62 -24.29 6.55
CA ARG A 77 3.44 -24.53 7.40
C ARG A 77 3.14 -23.28 8.19
N SER A 78 1.88 -22.89 8.22
CA SER A 78 1.39 -21.94 9.22
C SER A 78 1.27 -22.72 10.54
N THR A 79 2.30 -22.63 11.37
CA THR A 79 2.29 -23.20 12.71
C THR A 79 2.18 -22.05 13.70
N PRO A 80 1.23 -22.05 14.64
CA PRO A 80 1.12 -21.00 15.64
C PRO A 80 2.47 -20.73 16.32
N GLY A 81 2.91 -19.48 16.32
CA GLY A 81 4.17 -19.03 16.94
C GLY A 81 5.46 -19.32 16.16
N SER A 82 5.43 -19.91 14.96
CA SER A 82 6.65 -20.19 14.19
C SER A 82 6.65 -19.52 12.80
N ARG A 83 7.73 -18.82 12.50
CA ARG A 83 8.00 -18.26 11.18
C ARG A 83 8.64 -19.33 10.27
N PRO A 84 8.38 -19.34 8.94
CA PRO A 84 9.09 -20.21 8.01
C PRO A 84 10.59 -20.06 8.12
N SER A 85 11.33 -21.16 8.16
CA SER A 85 12.80 -21.17 8.25
C SER A 85 13.49 -20.49 7.06
N ALA A 86 12.77 -20.31 5.94
CA ALA A 86 13.22 -19.62 4.74
C ALA A 86 13.25 -18.09 4.88
N LEU A 87 12.56 -17.53 5.90
CA LEU A 87 12.52 -16.09 6.16
C LEU A 87 13.41 -15.71 7.33
N LEU A 88 14.08 -14.56 7.16
CA LEU A 88 14.74 -13.82 8.22
C LEU A 88 13.95 -12.57 8.55
N GLU A 89 14.22 -12.00 9.73
CA GLU A 89 13.56 -10.79 10.21
C GLU A 89 14.59 -9.79 10.68
N VAL A 90 14.43 -8.54 10.21
CA VAL A 90 15.06 -7.39 10.80
C VAL A 90 13.97 -6.47 11.35
N SER A 91 14.08 -6.14 12.62
CA SER A 91 13.17 -5.23 13.31
C SER A 91 13.94 -4.09 13.95
N GLY A 92 13.24 -3.11 14.47
CA GLY A 92 13.92 -2.05 15.19
C GLY A 92 13.16 -0.74 15.22
N ARG A 93 13.94 0.33 15.40
CA ARG A 93 13.40 1.68 15.53
C ARG A 93 14.21 2.69 14.72
N VAL A 94 13.51 3.60 14.07
CA VAL A 94 14.12 4.74 13.37
C VAL A 94 13.88 6.00 14.20
N LEU A 95 14.93 6.72 14.49
CA LEU A 95 14.95 7.92 15.32
C LEU A 95 15.40 9.14 14.50
N ALA A 96 14.94 10.31 14.89
CA ALA A 96 15.48 11.57 14.40
C ALA A 96 16.75 11.96 15.15
N ALA A 97 17.79 12.42 14.46
CA ALA A 97 19.04 12.86 15.07
C ALA A 97 18.90 14.11 15.96
N ASP A 98 17.83 14.89 15.80
CA ASP A 98 17.54 16.06 16.60
C ASP A 98 16.90 15.74 17.97
N GLY A 99 16.68 14.45 18.27
CA GLY A 99 16.09 13.99 19.52
C GLY A 99 14.55 14.12 19.60
N SER A 100 13.87 14.42 18.49
CA SER A 100 12.39 14.51 18.45
C SER A 100 11.70 13.15 18.64
N GLY A 101 12.46 12.05 18.68
CA GLY A 101 11.96 10.72 18.97
C GLY A 101 11.88 9.81 17.75
N GLY A 102 10.91 8.86 17.78
CA GLY A 102 10.70 7.93 16.67
C GLY A 102 10.17 8.62 15.42
N LEU A 103 10.73 8.30 14.27
CA LEU A 103 10.29 8.85 12.99
C LEU A 103 9.19 7.97 12.38
N PRO A 104 7.96 8.49 12.25
CA PRO A 104 6.89 7.79 11.57
C PRO A 104 7.09 7.82 10.05
N MET A 105 6.48 6.84 9.38
CA MET A 105 6.37 6.79 7.92
C MET A 105 7.72 6.77 7.18
N VAL A 106 8.80 6.33 7.82
CA VAL A 106 10.06 6.08 7.14
C VAL A 106 9.88 4.91 6.18
N ASN A 107 10.22 5.11 4.92
CA ASN A 107 10.21 4.03 3.94
C ASN A 107 11.46 3.16 4.15
N ILE A 108 11.24 1.85 4.24
CA ILE A 108 12.30 0.85 4.45
C ILE A 108 12.17 -0.16 3.33
N GLY A 109 13.16 -0.23 2.45
CA GLY A 109 13.10 -1.08 1.26
C GLY A 109 14.43 -1.72 0.92
N VAL A 110 14.38 -2.91 0.34
CA VAL A 110 15.54 -3.58 -0.23
C VAL A 110 15.83 -2.95 -1.60
N GLU A 111 17.06 -2.44 -1.77
CA GLU A 111 17.45 -1.72 -2.99
C GLU A 111 17.35 -2.64 -4.22
N GLY A 112 16.69 -2.15 -5.28
CA GLY A 112 16.46 -2.94 -6.49
C GLY A 112 15.40 -4.04 -6.37
N ARG A 113 14.76 -4.21 -5.21
CA ARG A 113 13.69 -5.20 -4.99
C ARG A 113 12.35 -4.53 -4.72
N ALA A 114 11.28 -5.27 -4.99
CA ALA A 114 9.93 -4.84 -4.66
C ALA A 114 9.58 -4.99 -3.15
N LEU A 115 10.53 -5.47 -2.34
CA LEU A 115 10.34 -5.77 -0.92
C LEU A 115 10.56 -4.55 -0.04
N GLY A 116 9.63 -4.28 0.86
CA GLY A 116 9.75 -3.18 1.82
C GLY A 116 8.68 -3.16 2.90
N THR A 117 8.86 -2.25 3.84
CA THR A 117 7.96 -1.93 4.94
C THR A 117 8.02 -0.43 5.27
N SER A 118 7.37 0.00 6.32
CA SER A 118 7.42 1.37 6.82
C SER A 118 7.38 1.39 8.34
N THR A 119 7.92 2.44 8.95
CA THR A 119 7.76 2.65 10.39
C THR A 119 6.34 3.05 10.75
N ASN A 120 5.90 2.62 11.95
CA ASN A 120 4.68 3.09 12.61
C ASN A 120 4.87 4.48 13.23
N ASP A 121 3.86 5.00 13.94
CA ASP A 121 3.90 6.33 14.56
C ASP A 121 4.95 6.45 15.67
N GLU A 122 5.43 5.34 16.25
CA GLU A 122 6.51 5.30 17.24
C GLU A 122 7.93 5.15 16.60
N GLY A 123 8.01 5.08 15.28
CA GLY A 123 9.24 4.82 14.54
C GLY A 123 9.66 3.34 14.50
N ARG A 124 8.83 2.40 14.96
CA ARG A 124 9.13 0.96 14.95
C ARG A 124 8.84 0.35 13.61
N PHE A 125 9.62 -0.68 13.24
CA PHE A 125 9.45 -1.44 12.01
C PHE A 125 9.77 -2.92 12.20
N VAL A 126 9.21 -3.73 11.30
CA VAL A 126 9.58 -5.13 11.08
C VAL A 126 9.62 -5.37 9.58
N LEU A 127 10.71 -5.94 9.09
CA LEU A 127 10.87 -6.41 7.72
C LEU A 127 11.26 -7.89 7.72
N ARG A 128 10.45 -8.69 7.04
CA ARG A 128 10.76 -10.09 6.74
C ARG A 128 11.29 -10.21 5.34
N TYR A 129 12.35 -10.96 5.16
CA TYR A 129 13.02 -11.10 3.87
C TYR A 129 13.53 -12.53 3.65
N PRO A 130 13.55 -13.00 2.40
CA PRO A 130 14.13 -14.29 2.04
C PRO A 130 15.63 -14.36 2.35
N ARG A 131 16.12 -15.52 2.74
CA ARG A 131 17.56 -15.74 2.94
C ARG A 131 18.42 -15.42 1.70
N ALA A 132 17.83 -15.52 0.51
CA ALA A 132 18.47 -15.14 -0.74
C ALA A 132 18.88 -13.67 -0.82
N TYR A 133 18.27 -12.79 0.00
CA TYR A 133 18.57 -11.34 0.01
C TYR A 133 19.61 -10.94 1.07
N ILE A 134 20.23 -11.91 1.76
CA ILE A 134 21.31 -11.64 2.72
C ILE A 134 22.43 -10.82 2.03
N GLY A 135 22.84 -9.73 2.67
CA GLY A 135 23.88 -8.85 2.18
C GLY A 135 23.42 -7.78 1.19
N GLU A 136 22.20 -7.85 0.67
CA GLU A 136 21.63 -6.77 -0.14
C GLU A 136 21.41 -5.50 0.70
N ALA A 137 21.39 -4.34 0.05
CA ALA A 137 21.24 -3.06 0.73
C ALA A 137 19.82 -2.82 1.20
N LEU A 138 19.65 -2.61 2.49
CA LEU A 138 18.42 -2.14 3.12
C LEU A 138 18.49 -0.62 3.29
N VAL A 139 17.60 0.10 2.65
CA VAL A 139 17.58 1.57 2.59
C VAL A 139 16.48 2.11 3.48
N PHE A 140 16.83 3.04 4.36
CA PHE A 140 15.92 3.81 5.19
C PHE A 140 15.82 5.23 4.64
N SER A 141 14.65 5.66 4.23
CA SER A 141 14.45 6.97 3.63
C SER A 141 13.21 7.68 4.17
N SER A 142 13.34 8.97 4.41
CA SER A 142 12.26 9.85 4.79
C SER A 142 12.49 11.25 4.23
N LEU A 143 11.42 11.92 3.84
CA LEU A 143 11.50 13.27 3.29
C LEU A 143 12.11 14.24 4.32
N GLY A 144 13.09 15.01 3.89
CA GLY A 144 13.82 15.94 4.75
C GLY A 144 14.96 15.31 5.56
N PHE A 145 15.23 14.03 5.38
CA PHE A 145 16.30 13.30 6.05
C PHE A 145 17.28 12.70 5.05
N VAL A 146 18.52 12.57 5.49
CA VAL A 146 19.56 11.82 4.76
C VAL A 146 19.27 10.34 4.89
N SER A 147 19.21 9.64 3.76
CA SER A 147 18.98 8.20 3.78
C SER A 147 20.16 7.42 4.32
N GLU A 148 19.86 6.40 5.10
CA GLU A 148 20.85 5.47 5.63
C GLU A 148 20.72 4.10 4.96
N ARG A 149 21.86 3.41 4.80
CA ARG A 149 21.95 2.09 4.15
C ARG A 149 22.64 1.09 5.06
N PHE A 150 22.04 -0.08 5.20
CA PHE A 150 22.57 -1.21 5.95
C PHE A 150 22.56 -2.46 5.07
N SER A 151 23.47 -3.39 5.29
CA SER A 151 23.37 -4.71 4.67
C SER A 151 22.38 -5.58 5.41
N LEU A 152 21.50 -6.30 4.69
CA LEU A 152 20.59 -7.27 5.30
C LEU A 152 21.37 -8.35 6.07
N PRO A 153 21.05 -8.57 7.36
CA PRO A 153 21.80 -9.46 8.23
C PRO A 153 21.63 -10.94 7.85
N GLN A 154 22.57 -11.78 8.30
CA GLN A 154 22.54 -13.23 8.09
C GLN A 154 21.59 -13.97 9.07
N ASN A 155 21.21 -13.31 10.15
CA ASN A 155 20.33 -13.81 11.19
C ASN A 155 19.33 -12.73 11.58
N ASP A 156 18.30 -13.12 12.30
CA ASP A 156 17.36 -12.17 12.90
C ASP A 156 18.09 -11.14 13.72
N SER A 157 17.74 -9.88 13.54
CA SER A 157 18.48 -8.77 14.11
C SER A 157 17.56 -7.61 14.48
N VAL A 158 18.01 -6.83 15.45
CA VAL A 158 17.34 -5.60 15.86
C VAL A 158 18.27 -4.43 15.56
N LEU A 159 17.75 -3.43 14.84
CA LEU A 159 18.49 -2.24 14.43
C LEU A 159 17.92 -0.98 15.09
N GLU A 160 18.79 -0.09 15.53
CA GLU A 160 18.46 1.29 15.82
C GLU A 160 19.07 2.16 14.74
N VAL A 161 18.25 2.88 14.01
CA VAL A 161 18.66 3.71 12.87
C VAL A 161 18.38 5.16 13.20
N VAL A 162 19.39 6.01 13.07
CA VAL A 162 19.27 7.45 13.32
C VAL A 162 19.38 8.19 12.00
N LEU A 163 18.28 8.82 11.56
CA LEU A 163 18.28 9.65 10.37
C LEU A 163 18.62 11.10 10.75
N LYS A 164 19.58 11.67 10.02
CA LYS A 164 19.97 13.08 10.16
C LYS A 164 19.07 13.94 9.28
N ASN A 165 18.66 15.08 9.83
CA ASN A 165 17.94 16.08 9.04
C ASN A 165 18.82 16.53 7.87
N TYR A 166 18.23 16.63 6.71
CA TYR A 166 18.92 17.19 5.56
C TYR A 166 19.13 18.68 5.79
N SER A 167 20.32 19.08 6.21
CA SER A 167 20.70 20.50 6.25
C SER A 167 21.04 20.94 4.83
N ILE A 168 20.09 21.56 4.17
CA ILE A 168 20.39 22.27 2.92
C ILE A 168 21.19 23.51 3.32
N HIS A 169 22.52 23.42 3.36
CA HIS A 169 23.31 24.56 2.91
C HIS A 169 23.02 24.66 1.43
N LEU A 170 22.00 25.45 1.08
CA LEU A 170 21.78 25.85 -0.29
C LEU A 170 23.09 26.52 -0.72
N PRO A 171 23.97 25.88 -1.56
CA PRO A 171 24.79 26.70 -2.39
C PRO A 171 23.79 27.62 -3.06
N GLU A 172 24.09 28.88 -3.25
CA GLU A 172 23.26 29.88 -3.91
C GLU A 172 22.62 29.22 -5.13
N VAL A 173 21.53 28.46 -4.88
CA VAL A 173 20.77 27.80 -5.94
C VAL A 173 20.16 29.00 -6.61
N GLN A 174 20.74 29.36 -7.75
CA GLN A 174 20.03 30.16 -8.71
C GLN A 174 18.62 29.58 -8.73
N VAL A 175 17.67 30.29 -8.11
CA VAL A 175 16.27 29.99 -8.19
C VAL A 175 15.97 30.15 -9.66
N LEU A 176 16.20 29.08 -10.42
CA LEU A 176 15.72 28.99 -11.78
C LEU A 176 14.21 29.09 -11.63
N TYR A 177 13.72 30.32 -11.86
CA TYR A 177 12.30 30.63 -11.90
C TYR A 177 11.65 29.60 -12.82
N THR A 178 11.07 28.58 -12.23
CA THR A 178 10.41 27.52 -12.96
C THR A 178 8.96 27.93 -13.08
N ASP A 179 8.52 28.21 -14.28
CA ASP A 179 7.10 28.40 -14.58
C ASP A 179 6.34 27.12 -14.17
N PRO A 180 5.47 27.18 -13.15
CA PRO A 180 4.80 25.99 -12.62
C PRO A 180 3.89 25.35 -13.68
N ASP A 181 3.27 26.10 -14.57
CA ASP A 181 2.41 25.57 -15.62
C ASP A 181 3.25 24.81 -16.67
N GLN A 182 4.43 25.34 -17.03
CA GLN A 182 5.34 24.64 -17.92
C GLN A 182 5.89 23.36 -17.28
N LEU A 183 6.19 23.41 -15.97
CA LEU A 183 6.62 22.25 -15.23
C LEU A 183 5.53 21.16 -15.24
N MET A 184 4.29 21.52 -14.92
CA MET A 184 3.17 20.56 -14.89
C MET A 184 2.88 19.98 -16.29
N ARG A 185 2.94 20.77 -17.34
CA ARG A 185 2.89 20.26 -18.72
C ARG A 185 4.04 19.29 -19.03
N SER A 186 5.24 19.51 -18.46
CA SER A 186 6.36 18.58 -18.65
C SER A 186 6.15 17.25 -17.92
N VAL A 187 5.52 17.26 -16.73
CA VAL A 187 5.08 16.05 -16.02
C VAL A 187 4.13 15.25 -16.89
N ARG A 188 3.09 15.89 -17.45
CA ARG A 188 2.10 15.22 -18.31
C ARG A 188 2.76 14.56 -19.52
N ARG A 189 3.63 15.27 -20.23
CA ARG A 189 4.33 14.72 -21.40
C ARG A 189 5.21 13.52 -21.11
N ARG A 190 5.79 13.44 -19.89
CA ARG A 190 6.67 12.33 -19.49
C ARG A 190 5.96 11.19 -18.75
N LEU A 191 4.66 11.28 -18.60
CA LEU A 191 3.87 10.29 -17.89
C LEU A 191 4.08 8.87 -18.46
N ALA A 192 4.00 8.73 -19.78
CA ALA A 192 4.20 7.47 -20.48
C ALA A 192 5.62 6.87 -20.33
N GLN A 193 6.63 7.72 -20.07
CA GLN A 193 8.01 7.29 -19.85
C GLN A 193 8.28 6.92 -18.40
N ASN A 194 7.63 7.63 -17.48
CA ASN A 194 7.88 7.49 -16.05
C ASN A 194 7.06 6.39 -15.39
N TYR A 195 5.91 5.99 -15.95
CA TYR A 195 4.98 5.05 -15.33
C TYR A 195 4.70 3.87 -16.24
N PRO A 196 4.36 2.68 -15.68
CA PRO A 196 4.14 1.47 -16.46
C PRO A 196 3.10 1.63 -17.57
N SER A 197 3.47 1.22 -18.78
CA SER A 197 2.58 1.15 -19.95
C SER A 197 1.78 -0.15 -20.01
N GLU A 198 2.21 -1.16 -19.28
CA GLU A 198 1.54 -2.46 -19.18
C GLU A 198 0.84 -2.62 -17.83
N PRO A 199 -0.17 -3.49 -17.74
CA PRO A 199 -0.81 -3.83 -16.47
C PRO A 199 0.17 -4.50 -15.51
N PHE A 200 -0.10 -4.38 -14.20
CA PHE A 200 0.70 -5.02 -13.17
C PHE A 200 -0.15 -5.43 -11.97
N LEU A 201 0.38 -6.35 -11.18
CA LEU A 201 -0.19 -6.80 -9.93
C LEU A 201 0.58 -6.19 -8.77
N LEU A 202 -0.14 -5.73 -7.76
CA LEU A 202 0.40 -5.28 -6.49
C LEU A 202 -0.10 -6.21 -5.40
N THR A 203 0.74 -6.52 -4.43
CA THR A 203 0.30 -7.01 -3.12
C THR A 203 0.47 -5.88 -2.13
N ALA A 204 -0.57 -5.57 -1.38
CA ALA A 204 -0.55 -4.45 -0.44
C ALA A 204 -1.10 -4.84 0.93
N PHE A 205 -0.49 -4.31 1.97
CA PHE A 205 -1.06 -4.26 3.30
C PHE A 205 -1.99 -3.04 3.39
N PHE A 206 -3.17 -3.25 3.96
CA PHE A 206 -4.13 -2.20 4.22
C PHE A 206 -4.55 -2.22 5.68
N ARG A 207 -4.53 -1.07 6.34
CA ARG A 207 -5.04 -0.86 7.69
C ARG A 207 -6.04 0.28 7.71
N GLU A 208 -7.14 0.08 8.41
CA GLU A 208 -8.12 1.11 8.72
C GLU A 208 -8.33 1.14 10.23
N THR A 209 -8.19 2.31 10.82
CA THR A 209 -8.42 2.56 12.25
C THR A 209 -9.51 3.59 12.42
N ILE A 210 -10.39 3.36 13.38
CA ILE A 210 -11.45 4.30 13.75
C ILE A 210 -11.22 4.73 15.20
N ARG A 211 -11.18 6.04 15.41
CA ARG A 211 -11.11 6.68 16.75
C ARG A 211 -12.38 7.44 17.01
N GLN A 212 -12.83 7.42 18.25
CA GLN A 212 -13.87 8.29 18.78
C GLN A 212 -13.28 9.12 19.92
N ASP A 213 -13.25 10.44 19.75
CA ASP A 213 -12.74 11.38 20.78
C ASP A 213 -11.34 10.95 21.29
N ASP A 214 -10.41 10.66 20.37
CA ASP A 214 -9.02 10.22 20.58
C ASP A 214 -8.81 8.78 21.09
N GLU A 215 -9.86 7.99 21.35
CA GLU A 215 -9.73 6.59 21.70
C GLU A 215 -10.01 5.68 20.50
N TYR A 216 -9.21 4.66 20.32
CA TYR A 216 -9.45 3.65 19.27
C TYR A 216 -10.68 2.81 19.60
N VAL A 217 -11.59 2.67 18.63
CA VAL A 217 -12.80 1.86 18.74
C VAL A 217 -12.80 0.65 17.81
N GLU A 218 -12.17 0.74 16.66
CA GLU A 218 -12.04 -0.36 15.70
C GLU A 218 -10.71 -0.28 14.95
N VAL A 219 -10.13 -1.43 14.67
CA VAL A 219 -9.00 -1.58 13.75
C VAL A 219 -9.26 -2.76 12.84
N SER A 220 -9.03 -2.58 11.55
CA SER A 220 -9.15 -3.60 10.51
C SER A 220 -7.88 -3.64 9.69
N GLU A 221 -7.32 -4.83 9.49
CA GLU A 221 -6.11 -5.03 8.69
C GLU A 221 -6.35 -6.11 7.64
N ALA A 222 -5.80 -5.92 6.46
CA ALA A 222 -5.88 -6.88 5.38
C ALA A 222 -4.63 -6.89 4.51
N VAL A 223 -4.33 -8.04 3.90
CA VAL A 223 -3.52 -8.14 2.70
C VAL A 223 -4.45 -8.27 1.52
N VAL A 224 -4.17 -7.52 0.49
CA VAL A 224 -4.96 -7.49 -0.75
C VAL A 224 -4.05 -7.59 -1.96
N ASP A 225 -4.54 -8.28 -2.98
CA ASP A 225 -3.97 -8.20 -4.33
C ASP A 225 -4.73 -7.14 -5.13
N ILE A 226 -4.00 -6.34 -5.89
CA ILE A 226 -4.55 -5.26 -6.72
C ILE A 226 -4.08 -5.46 -8.15
N TYR A 227 -5.01 -5.74 -9.06
CA TYR A 227 -4.75 -5.61 -10.47
C TYR A 227 -4.85 -4.13 -10.86
N LYS A 228 -3.75 -3.58 -11.32
CA LYS A 228 -3.65 -2.20 -11.74
C LYS A 228 -3.50 -2.14 -13.25
N PRO A 229 -4.42 -1.51 -13.97
CA PRO A 229 -4.26 -1.28 -15.40
C PRO A 229 -3.06 -0.38 -15.67
N SER A 230 -2.58 -0.38 -16.90
CA SER A 230 -1.58 0.57 -17.37
C SER A 230 -1.95 2.02 -17.01
N TYR A 231 -0.96 2.85 -16.71
CA TYR A 231 -1.16 4.29 -16.51
C TYR A 231 -1.69 5.02 -17.76
N GLN A 232 -1.67 4.35 -18.92
CA GLN A 232 -2.19 4.87 -20.18
C GLN A 232 -3.56 4.30 -20.55
N ALA A 233 -4.12 3.40 -19.74
CA ALA A 233 -5.31 2.63 -20.08
C ALA A 233 -6.66 3.36 -19.84
N GLY A 234 -6.69 4.66 -19.87
CA GLY A 234 -7.91 5.49 -19.82
C GLY A 234 -8.90 5.05 -18.73
N PHE A 235 -10.12 4.66 -19.14
CA PHE A 235 -11.22 4.30 -18.22
C PHE A 235 -11.14 2.91 -17.59
N ALA A 236 -10.06 2.14 -17.79
CA ALA A 236 -9.93 0.85 -17.13
C ALA A 236 -9.74 1.04 -15.61
N SER A 237 -10.54 0.34 -14.81
CA SER A 237 -10.49 0.43 -13.36
C SER A 237 -9.68 -0.69 -12.73
N GLU A 238 -9.09 -0.40 -11.59
CA GLU A 238 -8.44 -1.34 -10.71
C GLU A 238 -9.41 -2.43 -10.26
N ARG A 239 -8.86 -3.58 -9.90
CA ARG A 239 -9.60 -4.63 -9.21
C ARG A 239 -8.80 -5.08 -8.00
N VAL A 240 -9.47 -5.17 -6.88
CA VAL A 240 -8.87 -5.57 -5.62
C VAL A 240 -9.42 -6.92 -5.22
N ARG A 241 -8.57 -7.85 -4.80
CA ARG A 241 -8.94 -9.13 -4.23
C ARG A 241 -8.46 -9.18 -2.79
N PHE A 242 -9.35 -9.58 -1.92
CA PHE A 242 -9.02 -9.85 -0.52
C PHE A 242 -8.25 -11.18 -0.43
N VAL A 243 -7.10 -11.14 0.23
CA VAL A 243 -6.26 -12.33 0.47
C VAL A 243 -6.48 -12.83 1.89
N LYS A 244 -6.23 -11.98 2.88
CA LYS A 244 -6.28 -12.33 4.29
C LYS A 244 -6.51 -11.06 5.13
N GLY A 245 -7.16 -11.15 6.30
CA GLY A 245 -7.35 -9.98 7.15
C GLY A 245 -7.79 -10.32 8.56
N ARG A 246 -7.66 -9.38 9.46
CA ARG A 246 -8.07 -9.45 10.85
C ARG A 246 -8.69 -8.15 11.32
N LYS A 247 -9.47 -8.21 12.39
CA LYS A 247 -10.02 -7.02 13.05
C LYS A 247 -9.93 -7.12 14.56
N GLY A 248 -9.86 -5.98 15.20
CA GLY A 248 -10.05 -5.79 16.63
C GLY A 248 -11.03 -4.67 16.88
N ALA A 249 -11.80 -4.75 17.96
CA ALA A 249 -12.71 -3.70 18.37
C ALA A 249 -12.80 -3.65 19.89
N THR A 250 -12.97 -2.46 20.44
CA THR A 250 -13.21 -2.31 21.87
C THR A 250 -14.67 -2.59 22.22
N ALA A 251 -14.95 -2.93 23.47
CA ALA A 251 -16.30 -3.20 23.99
C ALA A 251 -17.21 -1.96 24.01
N ARG A 252 -16.70 -0.77 23.62
CA ARG A 252 -17.50 0.45 23.55
C ARG A 252 -18.54 0.33 22.43
N ASP A 253 -19.76 0.76 22.75
CA ASP A 253 -21.00 0.78 21.97
C ASP A 253 -20.76 0.87 20.45
N MET A 254 -20.69 -0.27 19.79
CA MET A 254 -20.61 -0.43 18.32
C MET A 254 -21.78 0.20 17.56
N GLU A 255 -22.85 0.64 18.24
CA GLU A 255 -23.98 1.29 17.59
C GLU A 255 -23.61 2.59 16.87
N VAL A 256 -22.56 3.28 17.32
CA VAL A 256 -22.10 4.54 16.70
C VAL A 256 -21.16 4.27 15.52
N VAL A 257 -20.47 3.15 15.48
CA VAL A 257 -19.55 2.74 14.39
C VAL A 257 -20.30 2.32 13.10
N GLN A 258 -21.60 2.47 13.04
CA GLN A 258 -22.38 2.25 11.79
C GLN A 258 -22.06 3.28 10.68
N PHE A 259 -21.31 4.33 11.00
CA PHE A 259 -20.77 5.26 10.00
C PHE A 259 -19.51 4.68 9.36
N LYS A 260 -19.71 3.75 8.44
CA LYS A 260 -18.58 3.21 7.70
C LYS A 260 -18.29 4.13 6.54
N LEU A 261 -17.06 4.59 6.48
CA LEU A 261 -16.59 5.37 5.35
C LEU A 261 -16.67 4.49 4.09
N LEU A 262 -17.11 5.10 3.02
CA LEU A 262 -16.87 4.56 1.69
C LEU A 262 -15.36 4.61 1.48
N GLY A 263 -14.73 3.47 1.30
CA GLY A 263 -13.30 3.46 1.18
C GLY A 263 -12.80 2.05 1.00
N GLY A 264 -12.19 1.59 2.05
CA GLY A 264 -11.53 0.32 2.04
C GLY A 264 -10.44 0.25 0.96
N PRO A 265 -9.83 -0.91 0.78
CA PRO A 265 -8.69 -1.08 -0.12
C PRO A 265 -9.02 -0.78 -1.60
N PHE A 266 -10.28 -0.92 -2.03
CA PHE A 266 -10.69 -0.61 -3.40
C PHE A 266 -10.53 0.88 -3.73
N HIS A 267 -11.05 1.76 -2.88
CA HIS A 267 -10.94 3.20 -3.11
C HIS A 267 -9.51 3.68 -2.97
N PHE A 268 -8.74 3.09 -2.05
CA PHE A 268 -7.31 3.41 -1.89
C PHE A 268 -6.47 2.99 -3.11
N ALA A 269 -6.83 1.89 -3.75
CA ALA A 269 -6.22 1.51 -5.04
C ALA A 269 -6.53 2.53 -6.15
N GLN A 270 -7.69 3.18 -6.08
CA GLN A 270 -8.12 4.19 -7.05
C GLN A 270 -7.60 5.61 -6.76
N VAL A 271 -7.16 5.91 -5.52
CA VAL A 271 -6.54 7.21 -5.19
C VAL A 271 -5.13 7.29 -5.77
N ASP A 272 -4.99 7.06 -7.06
CA ASP A 272 -3.74 7.23 -7.81
C ASP A 272 -3.87 8.44 -8.72
N VAL A 273 -3.52 9.59 -8.18
CA VAL A 273 -3.73 10.90 -8.83
C VAL A 273 -2.95 11.05 -10.14
N VAL A 274 -1.82 10.33 -10.29
CA VAL A 274 -1.05 10.35 -11.52
C VAL A 274 -1.78 9.58 -12.62
N ARG A 275 -2.31 8.40 -12.28
CA ARG A 275 -3.07 7.59 -13.23
C ARG A 275 -4.40 8.23 -13.59
N ASN A 276 -5.11 8.77 -12.62
CA ASN A 276 -6.42 9.39 -12.83
C ASN A 276 -6.32 10.80 -13.41
N GLY A 277 -5.15 11.45 -13.25
CA GLY A 277 -4.89 12.76 -13.82
C GLY A 277 -5.61 13.94 -13.13
N ASP A 278 -6.15 13.72 -11.92
CA ASP A 278 -7.04 14.67 -11.23
C ASP A 278 -6.44 16.07 -11.03
N PHE A 279 -5.11 16.15 -10.84
CA PHE A 279 -4.41 17.42 -10.58
C PHE A 279 -3.41 17.77 -11.67
N LEU A 280 -3.38 16.99 -12.75
CA LEU A 280 -2.49 17.21 -13.87
C LEU A 280 -3.24 17.96 -14.99
N PRO A 281 -2.55 18.76 -15.80
CA PRO A 281 -3.15 19.29 -17.01
C PRO A 281 -3.51 18.14 -17.97
N ASP A 282 -4.51 18.37 -18.82
CA ASP A 282 -4.83 17.45 -19.92
C ASP A 282 -3.73 17.45 -21.00
N GLU A 283 -3.96 16.74 -22.11
CA GLU A 283 -2.99 16.63 -23.21
C GLU A 283 -2.77 17.96 -23.94
N GLU A 284 -3.79 18.81 -24.00
CA GLU A 284 -3.74 20.14 -24.58
C GLU A 284 -3.10 21.17 -23.63
N GLY A 285 -2.93 20.83 -22.36
CA GLY A 285 -2.33 21.66 -21.32
C GLY A 285 -3.30 22.50 -20.51
N PHE A 286 -4.61 22.25 -20.63
CA PHE A 286 -5.62 22.87 -19.79
C PHE A 286 -5.69 22.19 -18.43
N SER A 287 -5.97 22.97 -17.39
CA SER A 287 -6.12 22.46 -16.03
C SER A 287 -7.27 23.17 -15.31
N ALA A 288 -8.00 22.41 -14.48
CA ALA A 288 -8.96 22.96 -13.53
C ALA A 288 -8.28 23.60 -12.30
N TYR A 289 -6.95 23.51 -12.22
CA TYR A 289 -6.14 23.96 -11.09
C TYR A 289 -5.14 25.04 -11.51
N ARG A 290 -4.90 25.96 -10.59
CA ARG A 290 -3.78 26.91 -10.64
C ARG A 290 -2.60 26.28 -9.91
N TYR A 291 -1.40 26.40 -10.50
CA TYR A 291 -0.17 25.89 -9.90
C TYR A 291 0.69 27.03 -9.36
N LEU A 292 1.39 26.75 -8.26
CA LEU A 292 2.27 27.67 -7.58
C LEU A 292 3.60 27.00 -7.23
N TYR A 293 4.69 27.51 -7.77
CA TYR A 293 6.02 27.05 -7.40
C TYR A 293 6.36 27.45 -5.96
N LYS A 294 6.73 26.47 -5.12
CA LYS A 294 7.01 26.65 -3.68
C LYS A 294 8.46 26.39 -3.30
N GLY A 295 9.34 26.17 -4.27
CA GLY A 295 10.75 25.88 -4.02
C GLY A 295 11.13 24.45 -4.30
N VAL A 296 12.14 23.95 -3.59
CA VAL A 296 12.69 22.61 -3.75
C VAL A 296 12.75 21.88 -2.41
N ASP A 297 12.66 20.54 -2.48
CA ASP A 297 12.98 19.61 -1.41
C ASP A 297 14.08 18.64 -1.88
N MET A 298 14.62 17.86 -0.94
CA MET A 298 15.55 16.77 -1.23
C MET A 298 14.98 15.45 -0.72
N ASP A 299 15.12 14.42 -1.52
CA ASP A 299 14.79 13.04 -1.15
C ASP A 299 15.80 12.08 -1.78
N ASN A 300 16.57 11.34 -0.97
CA ASN A 300 17.57 10.38 -1.43
C ASN A 300 18.54 10.93 -2.49
N ASP A 301 19.17 12.07 -2.24
CA ASP A 301 20.05 12.78 -3.18
C ASP A 301 19.35 13.30 -4.45
N ARG A 302 18.02 13.21 -4.52
CA ARG A 302 17.20 13.77 -5.60
C ARG A 302 16.68 15.14 -5.24
N VAL A 303 16.77 16.05 -6.16
CA VAL A 303 16.13 17.38 -6.05
C VAL A 303 14.68 17.26 -6.49
N LEU A 304 13.77 17.64 -5.62
CA LEU A 304 12.33 17.64 -5.88
C LEU A 304 11.80 19.06 -5.99
N TYR A 305 11.11 19.39 -7.08
CA TYR A 305 10.35 20.63 -7.16
C TYR A 305 9.07 20.50 -6.33
N ARG A 306 8.78 21.53 -5.53
CA ARG A 306 7.53 21.66 -4.79
C ARG A 306 6.56 22.54 -5.56
N VAL A 307 5.40 22.00 -5.89
CA VAL A 307 4.35 22.69 -6.63
C VAL A 307 3.04 22.60 -5.86
N GLY A 308 2.58 23.73 -5.35
CA GLY A 308 1.24 23.86 -4.80
C GLY A 308 0.19 23.87 -5.90
N PHE A 309 -1.01 23.36 -5.60
CA PHE A 309 -2.15 23.43 -6.49
C PHE A 309 -3.42 23.78 -5.72
N GLU A 310 -4.29 24.56 -6.35
CA GLU A 310 -5.62 24.93 -5.86
C GLU A 310 -6.60 25.06 -7.04
N PRO A 311 -7.89 24.74 -6.86
CA PRO A 311 -8.85 24.82 -7.97
C PRO A 311 -9.06 26.27 -8.42
N LEU A 312 -9.26 26.44 -9.73
CA LEU A 312 -9.64 27.74 -10.31
C LEU A 312 -11.08 28.13 -9.92
N HIS A 313 -11.96 27.14 -9.82
CA HIS A 313 -13.37 27.28 -9.44
C HIS A 313 -13.72 26.17 -8.45
N ASP A 314 -14.47 26.48 -7.40
CA ASP A 314 -14.84 25.55 -6.32
C ASP A 314 -16.33 25.69 -5.93
N GLU A 315 -17.19 25.95 -6.91
CA GLU A 315 -18.63 26.13 -6.68
C GLU A 315 -19.38 24.80 -6.75
N GLU A 316 -19.00 23.90 -7.67
CA GLU A 316 -19.68 22.63 -7.91
C GLU A 316 -18.66 21.46 -7.86
N GLY A 317 -19.12 20.28 -7.44
CA GLY A 317 -18.29 19.06 -7.34
C GLY A 317 -17.42 19.01 -6.09
N LEU A 318 -16.42 18.15 -6.12
CA LEU A 318 -15.42 18.00 -5.07
C LEU A 318 -14.05 18.34 -5.63
N PHE A 319 -13.43 19.38 -5.05
CA PHE A 319 -12.11 19.82 -5.42
C PHE A 319 -11.14 19.68 -4.24
N TYR A 320 -9.88 19.54 -4.59
CA TYR A 320 -8.79 19.39 -3.65
C TYR A 320 -7.82 20.57 -3.78
N ARG A 321 -7.04 20.77 -2.74
CA ARG A 321 -5.87 21.64 -2.74
C ARG A 321 -4.71 20.90 -2.12
N GLY A 322 -3.48 21.23 -2.50
CA GLY A 322 -2.35 20.48 -1.95
C GLY A 322 -1.02 20.85 -2.56
N GLU A 323 -0.09 19.91 -2.48
CA GLU A 323 1.27 20.07 -2.95
C GLU A 323 1.77 18.77 -3.62
N LEU A 324 2.39 18.92 -4.77
CA LEU A 324 3.09 17.87 -5.51
C LEU A 324 4.61 18.03 -5.30
N ARG A 325 5.31 16.92 -5.11
CA ARG A 325 6.77 16.86 -5.19
C ARG A 325 7.16 16.10 -6.45
N ILE A 326 7.91 16.76 -7.30
CA ILE A 326 8.22 16.34 -8.66
C ILE A 326 9.74 16.21 -8.79
N ASP A 327 10.22 15.03 -9.15
CA ASP A 327 11.64 14.79 -9.40
C ASP A 327 12.17 15.71 -10.51
N LYS A 328 13.28 16.39 -10.22
CA LYS A 328 13.85 17.40 -11.14
C LYS A 328 14.29 16.78 -12.46
N GLU A 329 14.83 15.59 -12.47
CA GLU A 329 15.42 14.95 -13.65
C GLU A 329 14.38 14.23 -14.49
N SER A 330 13.65 13.30 -13.89
CA SER A 330 12.64 12.49 -14.57
C SER A 330 11.34 13.22 -14.83
N ARG A 331 10.99 14.26 -14.03
CA ARG A 331 9.66 14.90 -13.98
C ARG A 331 8.58 13.97 -13.47
N ALA A 332 8.95 12.88 -12.80
CA ALA A 332 7.97 12.02 -12.14
C ALA A 332 7.42 12.68 -10.88
N VAL A 333 6.16 12.45 -10.59
CA VAL A 333 5.56 12.77 -9.29
C VAL A 333 6.04 11.74 -8.28
N VAL A 334 6.68 12.21 -7.22
CA VAL A 334 7.25 11.36 -6.15
C VAL A 334 6.32 11.30 -4.95
N ARG A 335 5.68 12.43 -4.64
CA ARG A 335 4.77 12.55 -3.50
C ARG A 335 3.67 13.54 -3.80
N VAL A 336 2.49 13.29 -3.22
CA VAL A 336 1.36 14.23 -3.27
C VAL A 336 0.71 14.29 -1.91
N ASP A 337 0.58 15.49 -1.38
CA ASP A 337 -0.15 15.78 -0.14
C ASP A 337 -1.34 16.68 -0.51
N PHE A 338 -2.58 16.23 -0.23
CA PHE A 338 -3.76 17.00 -0.61
C PHE A 338 -4.94 16.79 0.34
N GLU A 339 -5.84 17.76 0.33
CA GLU A 339 -7.07 17.74 1.13
C GLU A 339 -8.24 18.34 0.36
N LEU A 340 -9.46 17.95 0.71
CA LEU A 340 -10.64 18.63 0.20
C LEU A 340 -10.63 20.12 0.59
N THR A 341 -11.00 20.98 -0.33
CA THR A 341 -11.15 22.40 -0.03
C THR A 341 -12.22 22.63 1.05
N PRO A 342 -12.21 23.77 1.76
CA PRO A 342 -13.25 24.09 2.75
C PRO A 342 -14.66 24.13 2.16
N ALA A 343 -14.82 24.41 0.87
CA ALA A 343 -16.12 24.36 0.20
C ALA A 343 -16.52 22.92 -0.13
N SER A 344 -15.58 22.14 -0.66
CA SER A 344 -15.80 20.72 -1.01
C SER A 344 -16.08 19.86 0.21
N ILE A 345 -15.41 20.09 1.36
CA ILE A 345 -15.68 19.32 2.60
C ILE A 345 -17.13 19.50 3.06
N ARG A 346 -17.75 20.66 2.85
CA ARG A 346 -19.16 20.89 3.20
C ARG A 346 -20.12 20.09 2.31
N ARG A 347 -19.71 19.79 1.07
CA ARG A 347 -20.49 19.03 0.07
C ARG A 347 -20.21 17.53 0.10
N SER A 348 -19.11 17.10 0.75
CA SER A 348 -18.59 15.73 0.64
C SER A 348 -19.36 14.66 1.42
N ARG A 349 -20.37 15.01 2.19
CA ARG A 349 -21.08 14.06 3.08
C ARG A 349 -21.57 12.80 2.36
N SER A 350 -22.22 12.94 1.21
CA SER A 350 -22.74 11.81 0.42
C SER A 350 -21.65 10.94 -0.19
N TYR A 351 -20.44 11.45 -0.31
CA TYR A 351 -19.27 10.73 -0.85
C TYR A 351 -18.46 10.03 0.24
N LEU A 352 -18.51 10.53 1.48
CA LEU A 352 -17.70 10.00 2.58
C LEU A 352 -18.48 9.10 3.52
N VAL A 353 -19.82 9.22 3.59
CA VAL A 353 -20.66 8.51 4.55
C VAL A 353 -21.60 7.56 3.83
N ARG A 354 -21.42 6.25 4.06
CA ARG A 354 -22.19 5.20 3.37
C ARG A 354 -23.64 5.10 3.83
N ARG A 355 -23.89 5.19 5.15
CA ARG A 355 -25.25 5.06 5.70
C ARG A 355 -25.62 6.29 6.48
N ASP A 356 -26.75 6.83 6.17
CA ASP A 356 -27.39 7.89 6.95
C ASP A 356 -28.37 7.27 7.95
N SER A 357 -28.41 7.81 9.15
CA SER A 357 -29.35 7.39 10.19
C SER A 357 -30.14 8.60 10.66
N ARG A 358 -31.44 8.42 10.93
CA ARG A 358 -32.28 9.48 11.52
C ARG A 358 -31.78 9.92 12.91
N ARG A 359 -31.13 9.02 13.66
CA ARG A 359 -30.57 9.27 14.97
C ARG A 359 -29.31 10.13 14.88
N PHE A 360 -28.46 9.87 13.89
CA PHE A 360 -27.13 10.51 13.80
C PHE A 360 -27.10 11.57 12.71
N ARG A 361 -26.59 12.76 13.06
CA ARG A 361 -26.26 13.80 12.09
C ARG A 361 -24.76 13.89 11.92
N THR A 362 -24.26 13.51 10.76
CA THR A 362 -22.84 13.54 10.44
C THR A 362 -22.47 14.79 9.65
N ARG A 363 -21.27 15.31 9.92
CA ARG A 363 -20.68 16.41 9.17
C ARG A 363 -19.17 16.14 8.98
N PRO A 364 -18.70 16.01 7.74
CA PRO A 364 -17.27 15.95 7.46
C PRO A 364 -16.55 17.22 7.93
N VAL A 365 -15.34 17.03 8.47
CA VAL A 365 -14.50 18.11 9.00
C VAL A 365 -13.14 18.10 8.33
N VAL A 366 -12.57 16.92 8.11
CA VAL A 366 -11.28 16.70 7.47
C VAL A 366 -11.43 15.59 6.42
N ALA A 367 -10.78 15.74 5.30
CA ALA A 367 -10.49 14.67 4.34
C ALA A 367 -9.18 15.03 3.66
N ARG A 368 -8.08 14.38 4.08
CA ARG A 368 -6.72 14.61 3.57
C ARG A 368 -6.06 13.31 3.18
N TYR A 369 -5.15 13.37 2.22
CA TYR A 369 -4.50 12.22 1.64
C TYR A 369 -3.01 12.50 1.42
N HIS A 370 -2.20 11.47 1.61
CA HIS A 370 -0.77 11.48 1.35
C HIS A 370 -0.44 10.28 0.48
N LEU A 371 0.13 10.53 -0.68
CA LEU A 371 0.56 9.52 -1.63
C LEU A 371 2.07 9.57 -1.79
N ALA A 372 2.68 8.40 -1.94
CA ALA A 372 4.07 8.29 -2.30
C ALA A 372 4.25 7.29 -3.44
N TYR A 373 5.17 7.61 -4.34
CA TYR A 373 5.59 6.76 -5.45
C TYR A 373 7.05 6.39 -5.23
N ARG A 374 7.43 5.20 -5.69
CA ARG A 374 8.82 4.75 -5.63
C ARG A 374 9.31 4.25 -6.98
N PRO A 375 10.62 4.27 -7.24
CA PRO A 375 11.18 3.64 -8.42
C PRO A 375 10.95 2.13 -8.40
N TRP A 376 10.61 1.57 -9.58
CA TRP A 376 10.58 0.15 -9.86
C TRP A 376 11.15 -0.08 -11.26
N GLY A 377 12.36 -0.62 -11.34
CA GLY A 377 13.11 -0.63 -12.59
C GLY A 377 13.30 0.80 -13.13
N GLN A 378 12.81 1.04 -14.34
CA GLN A 378 12.86 2.37 -14.97
C GLN A 378 11.60 3.22 -14.75
N HIS A 379 10.60 2.67 -14.03
CA HIS A 379 9.31 3.33 -13.82
C HIS A 379 9.11 3.73 -12.35
N TRP A 380 8.15 4.61 -12.14
CA TRP A 380 7.63 4.96 -10.83
C TRP A 380 6.28 4.29 -10.62
N VAL A 381 6.04 3.79 -9.43
CA VAL A 381 4.81 3.10 -9.07
C VAL A 381 4.30 3.59 -7.72
N LEU A 382 2.98 3.62 -7.55
CA LEU A 382 2.36 3.94 -6.28
C LEU A 382 2.84 2.94 -5.21
N SER A 383 3.40 3.45 -4.13
CA SER A 383 3.95 2.62 -3.04
C SER A 383 3.18 2.75 -1.74
N ARG A 384 2.58 3.91 -1.50
CA ARG A 384 1.83 4.17 -0.28
C ARG A 384 0.71 5.15 -0.51
N VAL A 385 -0.40 4.92 0.18
CA VAL A 385 -1.52 5.87 0.32
C VAL A 385 -1.90 5.92 1.79
N ARG A 386 -2.00 7.12 2.37
CA ARG A 386 -2.59 7.35 3.69
C ARG A 386 -3.71 8.37 3.53
N GLY A 387 -4.88 8.06 4.08
CA GLY A 387 -6.03 8.94 4.11
C GLY A 387 -6.52 9.16 5.53
N GLU A 388 -6.89 10.38 5.84
CA GLU A 388 -7.52 10.75 7.10
C GLU A 388 -8.86 11.42 6.81
N VAL A 389 -9.93 10.87 7.38
CA VAL A 389 -11.27 11.45 7.29
C VAL A 389 -11.83 11.62 8.69
N SER A 390 -12.20 12.84 9.05
CA SER A 390 -12.82 13.12 10.33
C SER A 390 -14.25 13.61 10.16
N LEU A 391 -15.14 13.05 10.98
CA LEU A 391 -16.56 13.35 11.00
C LEU A 391 -16.98 13.83 12.38
N ARG A 392 -17.67 14.95 12.43
CA ARG A 392 -18.41 15.33 13.64
C ARG A 392 -19.77 14.66 13.62
N VAL A 393 -20.07 13.86 14.63
CA VAL A 393 -21.30 13.10 14.80
C VAL A 393 -22.09 13.67 15.95
N ASN A 394 -23.37 13.94 15.72
CA ASN A 394 -24.32 14.37 16.75
C ASN A 394 -25.39 13.28 16.90
N ASP A 395 -25.36 12.57 18.04
CA ASP A 395 -26.39 11.63 18.45
C ASP A 395 -27.58 12.41 19.02
N ARG A 396 -28.70 12.38 18.31
CA ARG A 396 -29.92 13.14 18.70
C ARG A 396 -30.59 12.55 19.93
N ASP A 397 -30.53 11.24 20.11
CA ASP A 397 -31.19 10.52 21.21
C ASP A 397 -30.44 10.73 22.52
N ARG A 398 -29.10 10.59 22.47
CA ARG A 398 -28.23 10.79 23.65
C ARG A 398 -27.82 12.26 23.85
N ARG A 399 -28.13 13.17 22.92
CA ARG A 399 -27.67 14.57 22.89
C ARG A 399 -26.16 14.74 23.02
N GLN A 400 -25.42 13.77 22.53
CA GLN A 400 -23.95 13.71 22.60
C GLN A 400 -23.35 14.10 21.25
N ARG A 401 -22.19 14.79 21.33
CA ARG A 401 -21.38 15.12 20.16
C ARG A 401 -20.02 14.48 20.31
N SER A 402 -19.58 13.77 19.27
CA SER A 402 -18.29 13.12 19.22
C SER A 402 -17.57 13.42 17.91
N LEU A 403 -16.25 13.38 17.93
CA LEU A 403 -15.40 13.43 16.76
C LEU A 403 -14.96 12.01 16.42
N PHE A 404 -15.31 11.55 15.22
CA PHE A 404 -14.82 10.28 14.68
C PHE A 404 -13.72 10.59 13.68
N ALA A 405 -12.56 9.97 13.85
CA ALA A 405 -11.45 10.05 12.92
C ALA A 405 -11.14 8.64 12.41
N THR A 406 -11.16 8.49 11.10
CA THR A 406 -10.70 7.27 10.43
C THR A 406 -9.39 7.56 9.75
N VAL A 407 -8.39 6.75 10.03
CA VAL A 407 -7.12 6.74 9.30
C VAL A 407 -7.01 5.41 8.58
N SER A 408 -6.84 5.49 7.28
CA SER A 408 -6.63 4.30 6.43
C SER A 408 -5.26 4.41 5.76
N GLU A 409 -4.52 3.31 5.74
CA GLU A 409 -3.20 3.22 5.14
C GLU A 409 -3.12 2.02 4.21
N MET A 410 -2.56 2.23 3.03
CA MET A 410 -2.19 1.17 2.11
C MET A 410 -0.69 1.24 1.85
N LEU A 411 0.01 0.16 2.11
CA LEU A 411 1.44 -0.01 1.84
C LEU A 411 1.62 -1.13 0.83
N VAL A 412 2.16 -0.80 -0.34
CA VAL A 412 2.47 -1.80 -1.36
C VAL A 412 3.76 -2.51 -0.99
N SER A 413 3.66 -3.81 -0.73
CA SER A 413 4.77 -4.67 -0.30
C SER A 413 5.39 -5.46 -1.44
N ASP A 414 4.67 -5.66 -2.55
CA ASP A 414 5.17 -6.42 -3.70
C ASP A 414 4.59 -5.92 -5.05
N PHE A 415 5.37 -6.06 -6.13
CA PHE A 415 5.01 -5.73 -7.50
C PHE A 415 5.38 -6.88 -8.44
N ALA A 416 4.49 -7.15 -9.38
CA ALA A 416 4.77 -8.10 -10.46
C ALA A 416 4.15 -7.59 -11.77
N PRO A 417 4.85 -7.74 -12.92
CA PRO A 417 4.22 -7.51 -14.22
C PRO A 417 2.99 -8.39 -14.38
N ALA A 418 1.95 -7.89 -15.05
CA ALA A 418 0.77 -8.68 -15.38
C ALA A 418 0.42 -8.53 -16.85
N ASP A 419 -0.14 -9.57 -17.42
CA ASP A 419 -0.81 -9.45 -18.71
C ASP A 419 -2.33 -9.27 -18.51
N GLY A 420 -3.05 -9.03 -19.59
CA GLY A 420 -4.50 -8.85 -19.53
C GLY A 420 -5.28 -10.09 -19.08
N GLN A 421 -4.66 -11.28 -19.07
CA GLN A 421 -5.28 -12.54 -18.65
C GLN A 421 -5.22 -12.73 -17.11
N GLN A 422 -4.32 -12.03 -16.43
CA GLN A 422 -4.17 -12.06 -14.97
C GLN A 422 -5.10 -11.07 -14.25
N ARG A 423 -6.03 -10.50 -14.98
CA ARG A 423 -7.02 -9.60 -14.39
C ARG A 423 -7.89 -10.32 -13.37
N ILE A 424 -7.94 -9.85 -12.13
CA ILE A 424 -8.80 -10.41 -11.07
C ILE A 424 -10.24 -10.52 -11.57
N PRO A 425 -10.88 -11.72 -11.53
CA PRO A 425 -12.28 -11.88 -11.94
C PRO A 425 -13.23 -11.02 -11.10
N TRP A 426 -14.34 -10.57 -11.70
CA TRP A 426 -15.35 -9.80 -10.95
C TRP A 426 -15.96 -10.57 -9.77
N SER A 427 -16.03 -11.90 -9.87
CA SER A 427 -16.52 -12.77 -8.79
C SER A 427 -15.61 -12.78 -7.56
N GLU A 428 -14.34 -12.46 -7.72
CA GLU A 428 -13.34 -12.41 -6.64
C GLU A 428 -13.02 -10.96 -6.22
N ALA A 429 -13.52 -9.98 -6.98
CA ALA A 429 -13.19 -8.60 -6.76
C ALA A 429 -13.92 -8.04 -5.53
N TYR A 430 -13.15 -7.34 -4.68
CA TYR A 430 -13.68 -6.53 -3.59
C TYR A 430 -14.51 -5.39 -4.17
N ARG A 431 -15.75 -5.27 -3.74
CA ARG A 431 -16.68 -4.29 -4.28
C ARG A 431 -16.54 -2.94 -3.58
N SER A 432 -16.80 -1.88 -4.31
CA SER A 432 -16.75 -0.50 -3.80
C SER A 432 -17.73 -0.22 -2.63
N ASP A 433 -18.79 -1.03 -2.52
CA ASP A 433 -19.79 -0.92 -1.47
C ASP A 433 -19.49 -1.79 -0.23
N TYR A 434 -18.41 -2.58 -0.25
CA TYR A 434 -18.01 -3.38 0.90
C TYR A 434 -17.35 -2.51 1.97
N VAL A 435 -17.53 -2.95 3.20
CA VAL A 435 -16.86 -2.41 4.38
C VAL A 435 -15.86 -3.44 4.83
N LEU A 436 -14.60 -3.03 5.03
CA LEU A 436 -13.52 -3.97 5.32
C LEU A 436 -13.83 -4.81 6.56
N SER A 437 -14.21 -4.20 7.67
CA SER A 437 -14.47 -4.92 8.92
C SER A 437 -15.63 -5.92 8.86
N GLU A 438 -16.53 -5.80 7.88
CA GLU A 438 -17.61 -6.78 7.65
C GLU A 438 -17.12 -8.02 6.87
N GLN A 439 -15.97 -7.93 6.20
CA GLN A 439 -15.38 -9.02 5.41
C GLN A 439 -14.35 -9.81 6.21
N LEU A 440 -13.99 -9.36 7.41
CA LEU A 440 -12.94 -9.93 8.23
C LEU A 440 -13.49 -10.93 9.26
N GLY A 441 -12.76 -12.04 9.42
CA GLY A 441 -12.97 -13.01 10.49
C GLY A 441 -12.43 -12.54 11.85
N THR A 442 -12.41 -13.46 12.82
CA THR A 442 -11.81 -13.24 14.13
C THR A 442 -10.29 -13.08 14.04
N PHE A 443 -9.73 -12.47 15.07
CA PHE A 443 -8.31 -12.26 15.24
C PHE A 443 -7.52 -13.57 15.21
N ASP A 444 -6.39 -13.57 14.51
CA ASP A 444 -5.39 -14.64 14.50
C ASP A 444 -4.03 -14.00 14.85
N PRO A 445 -3.43 -14.28 16.01
CA PRO A 445 -2.18 -13.68 16.45
C PRO A 445 -0.99 -14.02 15.54
N ASP A 446 -1.04 -15.19 14.89
CA ASP A 446 0.02 -15.69 14.01
C ASP A 446 -0.15 -15.28 12.55
N PHE A 447 -1.12 -14.44 12.30
CA PHE A 447 -1.61 -14.07 10.99
C PHE A 447 -0.55 -13.47 10.04
N TRP A 448 0.40 -12.70 10.58
CA TRP A 448 1.35 -11.91 9.78
C TRP A 448 2.73 -12.54 9.59
N GLN A 449 2.93 -13.79 9.95
CA GLN A 449 4.25 -14.43 9.92
C GLN A 449 4.94 -14.39 8.56
N PHE A 450 4.15 -14.32 7.49
CA PHE A 450 4.63 -14.35 6.11
C PHE A 450 4.64 -12.97 5.42
N TYR A 451 3.94 -11.98 5.97
CA TYR A 451 3.71 -10.71 5.28
C TYR A 451 4.46 -9.57 5.94
N ASN A 452 4.94 -8.64 5.12
CA ASN A 452 5.42 -7.36 5.61
C ASN A 452 4.24 -6.43 5.84
N VAL A 453 4.14 -5.92 7.04
CA VAL A 453 3.07 -5.06 7.52
C VAL A 453 3.66 -3.89 8.29
N VAL A 454 2.89 -2.82 8.45
CA VAL A 454 3.24 -1.77 9.41
C VAL A 454 2.93 -2.29 10.80
N GLU A 455 3.90 -2.30 11.71
CA GLU A 455 3.66 -2.74 13.08
C GLU A 455 2.55 -1.90 13.74
N PRO A 456 1.62 -2.51 14.48
CA PRO A 456 0.70 -1.73 15.31
C PRO A 456 1.49 -1.06 16.44
N ASP A 457 1.16 0.20 16.75
CA ASP A 457 1.62 0.87 17.96
C ASP A 457 1.04 0.20 19.22
N GLU A 458 1.44 0.66 20.40
CA GLU A 458 1.01 0.03 21.65
C GLU A 458 -0.50 0.14 21.88
N ASP A 459 -1.10 1.26 21.50
CA ASP A 459 -2.54 1.49 21.65
C ASP A 459 -3.34 0.59 20.70
N LEU A 460 -2.91 0.41 19.45
CA LEU A 460 -3.54 -0.53 18.52
C LEU A 460 -3.40 -2.00 18.96
N ARG A 461 -2.26 -2.37 19.57
CA ARG A 461 -2.09 -3.73 20.12
C ARG A 461 -3.12 -4.03 21.22
N ARG A 462 -3.43 -3.05 22.06
CA ARG A 462 -4.48 -3.20 23.10
C ARG A 462 -5.85 -3.45 22.47
N VAL A 463 -6.22 -2.74 21.42
CA VAL A 463 -7.51 -2.94 20.73
C VAL A 463 -7.64 -4.36 20.17
N PHE A 464 -6.57 -4.92 19.63
CA PHE A 464 -6.58 -6.31 19.18
C PHE A 464 -6.77 -7.30 20.35
N GLN A 465 -6.10 -7.06 21.48
CA GLN A 465 -6.20 -7.92 22.68
C GLN A 465 -7.57 -7.83 23.36
N GLU A 466 -8.21 -6.67 23.37
CA GLU A 466 -9.56 -6.49 23.92
C GLU A 466 -10.64 -7.18 23.05
N GLY A 467 -10.44 -7.20 21.75
CA GLY A 467 -11.34 -7.86 20.79
C GLY A 467 -11.30 -9.40 20.87
N GLU A 468 -10.35 -9.99 21.59
CA GLU A 468 -10.24 -11.44 21.85
C GLU A 468 -11.10 -11.90 23.05
N ARG A 469 -11.58 -11.01 23.88
CA ARG A 469 -12.40 -11.31 25.07
C ARG A 469 -13.89 -11.16 24.77
#